data_d4261eb61af05624c904b907048c9516
#
_entry.id   d4261eb61af05624c904b907048c9516
#
_cell.length_a   1.000
_cell.length_b   1.000
_cell.length_c   1.000
_cell.angle_alpha   90.00
_cell.angle_beta   90.00
_cell.angle_gamma   90.00
#
_symmetry.space_group_name_H-M   'P 1'
#
loop_
_entity.id
_entity.type
_entity.pdbx_description
1 polymer ?
#
loop_
_entity_poly.entity_id
_entity_poly.type
_entity_poly.pdbx_seq_one_letter_code
_entity_poly.pdbx_strand_id
1 'polypeptide(L)'
;MKFNNHANLEGFHAPFGASKSSWLRYDDKKAVEYLQGIRAKEMGTKLHEWACNTIRLGIKQPRSNKTLYAYVNDAIGFRMDTEVVLFYSERFFGTADAISFRNNMLRIHDLKTGSTPVKIEQLLIYAALFCLEYRVKPGEIEIELRIYQNDDVIIHNATAEEVLPIMDKIVHLDKILENMEGRI
;
A
#
# COMPACT_ATOMS: atom_id res chain seq x y z
N MET A 1 12.88 44.68 -14.38
CA MET A 1 11.63 43.93 -14.59
C MET A 1 11.16 43.39 -13.26
N LYS A 2 9.88 43.53 -12.91
CA LYS A 2 9.32 42.97 -11.67
C LYS A 2 8.59 41.67 -12.02
N PHE A 3 8.97 40.56 -11.37
CA PHE A 3 8.30 39.28 -11.59
C PHE A 3 6.97 39.23 -10.85
N ASN A 4 5.97 38.50 -11.44
CA ASN A 4 4.70 38.27 -10.79
C ASN A 4 4.87 37.34 -9.58
N ASN A 5 4.10 37.56 -8.53
CA ASN A 5 4.07 36.72 -7.36
C ASN A 5 3.03 35.60 -7.56
N HIS A 6 3.45 34.35 -7.32
CA HIS A 6 2.64 33.14 -7.37
C HIS A 6 2.75 32.32 -6.07
N ALA A 7 2.72 33.01 -4.91
CA ALA A 7 2.89 32.39 -3.59
C ALA A 7 1.92 31.21 -3.32
N ASN A 8 0.75 31.24 -3.94
CA ASN A 8 -0.22 30.14 -3.87
C ASN A 8 0.22 28.85 -4.58
N LEU A 9 1.30 28.89 -5.37
CA LEU A 9 1.88 27.74 -6.08
C LEU A 9 3.20 27.28 -5.47
N GLU A 10 3.69 27.95 -4.42
CA GLU A 10 4.92 27.56 -3.72
C GLU A 10 4.78 26.17 -3.12
N GLY A 11 5.76 25.28 -3.39
CA GLY A 11 5.77 23.89 -2.94
C GLY A 11 4.91 22.94 -3.76
N PHE A 12 4.13 23.43 -4.74
CA PHE A 12 3.37 22.58 -5.65
C PHE A 12 4.13 22.30 -6.94
N HIS A 13 3.90 21.13 -7.49
CA HIS A 13 4.43 20.72 -8.80
C HIS A 13 3.31 20.64 -9.83
N ALA A 14 3.44 21.41 -10.90
CA ALA A 14 2.49 21.32 -12.02
C ALA A 14 2.58 19.94 -12.70
N PRO A 15 1.44 19.39 -13.17
CA PRO A 15 1.41 18.15 -13.95
C PRO A 15 2.39 18.19 -15.14
N PHE A 16 2.43 19.28 -15.85
CA PHE A 16 3.34 19.54 -16.98
C PHE A 16 4.43 20.53 -16.54
N GLY A 17 5.14 20.20 -15.46
CA GLY A 17 6.18 21.05 -14.91
C GLY A 17 7.45 21.06 -15.75
N ALA A 18 8.22 22.16 -15.67
CA ALA A 18 9.45 22.35 -16.44
C ALA A 18 10.54 21.29 -16.13
N SER A 19 10.57 20.75 -14.90
CA SER A 19 11.53 19.72 -14.49
C SER A 19 11.29 18.35 -15.17
N LYS A 20 10.14 18.15 -15.81
CA LYS A 20 9.75 16.91 -16.54
C LYS A 20 9.49 17.25 -17.98
N SER A 21 10.51 17.28 -18.83
CA SER A 21 10.39 17.69 -20.22
C SER A 21 9.73 16.64 -21.15
N SER A 22 9.42 15.44 -20.66
CA SER A 22 8.84 14.36 -21.49
C SER A 22 7.51 14.73 -22.14
N TRP A 23 6.72 15.57 -21.51
CA TRP A 23 5.42 16.03 -21.99
C TRP A 23 5.50 16.85 -23.30
N LEU A 24 6.65 17.41 -23.65
CA LEU A 24 6.87 18.07 -24.94
C LEU A 24 6.67 17.12 -26.14
N ARG A 25 6.75 15.80 -25.92
CA ARG A 25 6.57 14.76 -26.94
C ARG A 25 5.21 14.09 -26.88
N TYR A 26 4.31 14.58 -26.02
CA TYR A 26 2.96 14.02 -25.92
C TYR A 26 2.09 14.58 -27.06
N ASP A 27 1.31 13.72 -27.67
CA ASP A 27 0.14 14.14 -28.42
C ASP A 27 -1.02 14.47 -27.47
N ASP A 28 -2.10 15.02 -28.00
CA ASP A 28 -3.27 15.46 -27.21
C ASP A 28 -3.84 14.30 -26.39
N LYS A 29 -3.93 13.10 -26.97
CA LYS A 29 -4.45 11.90 -26.28
C LYS A 29 -3.57 11.54 -25.08
N LYS A 30 -2.28 11.46 -25.27
CA LYS A 30 -1.33 11.13 -24.21
C LYS A 30 -1.29 12.19 -23.11
N ALA A 31 -1.44 13.47 -23.45
CA ALA A 31 -1.52 14.55 -22.47
C ALA A 31 -2.77 14.42 -21.59
N VAL A 32 -3.92 14.09 -22.19
CA VAL A 32 -5.16 13.85 -21.46
C VAL A 32 -5.05 12.61 -20.56
N GLU A 33 -4.56 11.50 -21.08
CA GLU A 33 -4.35 10.25 -20.32
C GLU A 33 -3.42 10.47 -19.13
N TYR A 34 -2.32 11.23 -19.34
CA TYR A 34 -1.38 11.56 -18.28
C TYR A 34 -2.02 12.37 -17.14
N LEU A 35 -2.80 13.40 -17.47
CA LEU A 35 -3.51 14.21 -16.50
C LEU A 35 -4.60 13.40 -15.75
N GLN A 36 -5.32 12.53 -16.48
CA GLN A 36 -6.29 11.61 -15.88
C GLN A 36 -5.61 10.66 -14.87
N GLY A 37 -4.43 10.13 -15.22
CA GLY A 37 -3.64 9.28 -14.33
C GLY A 37 -3.23 10.00 -13.03
N ILE A 38 -2.83 11.28 -13.10
CA ILE A 38 -2.52 12.08 -11.91
C ILE A 38 -3.77 12.24 -11.03
N ARG A 39 -4.90 12.64 -11.63
CA ARG A 39 -6.16 12.82 -10.90
C ARG A 39 -6.65 11.52 -10.26
N ALA A 40 -6.49 10.39 -10.95
CA ALA A 40 -6.83 9.08 -10.39
C ALA A 40 -5.97 8.73 -9.17
N LYS A 41 -4.66 9.02 -9.20
CA LYS A 41 -3.77 8.86 -8.06
C LYS A 41 -4.20 9.72 -6.86
N GLU A 42 -4.45 11.01 -7.09
CA GLU A 42 -4.91 11.92 -6.04
C GLU A 42 -6.24 11.46 -5.43
N MET A 43 -7.17 11.00 -6.26
CA MET A 43 -8.42 10.44 -5.78
C MET A 43 -8.19 9.17 -4.97
N GLY A 44 -7.30 8.28 -5.42
CA GLY A 44 -6.90 7.08 -4.69
C GLY A 44 -6.40 7.41 -3.29
N THR A 45 -5.47 8.35 -3.17
CA THR A 45 -4.94 8.81 -1.88
C THR A 45 -6.05 9.32 -0.94
N LYS A 46 -6.98 10.14 -1.46
CA LYS A 46 -8.10 10.64 -0.67
C LYS A 46 -9.05 9.54 -0.20
N LEU A 47 -9.26 8.50 -1.03
CA LEU A 47 -10.10 7.36 -0.67
C LEU A 47 -9.45 6.50 0.42
N HIS A 48 -8.14 6.27 0.35
CA HIS A 48 -7.39 5.60 1.40
C HIS A 48 -7.44 6.38 2.72
N GLU A 49 -7.18 7.69 2.68
CA GLU A 49 -7.25 8.55 3.86
C GLU A 49 -8.65 8.55 4.49
N TRP A 50 -9.69 8.65 3.67
CA TRP A 50 -11.08 8.56 4.12
C TRP A 50 -11.38 7.20 4.77
N ALA A 51 -10.96 6.09 4.14
CA ALA A 51 -11.16 4.75 4.67
C ALA A 51 -10.45 4.58 6.01
N CYS A 52 -9.18 4.98 6.12
CA CYS A 52 -8.38 4.94 7.33
C CYS A 52 -9.07 5.69 8.48
N ASN A 53 -9.50 6.94 8.24
CA ASN A 53 -10.19 7.75 9.24
C ASN A 53 -11.52 7.11 9.65
N THR A 54 -12.28 6.57 8.70
CA THR A 54 -13.58 5.92 8.94
C THR A 54 -13.42 4.65 9.78
N ILE A 55 -12.38 3.84 9.51
CA ILE A 55 -12.05 2.65 10.29
C ILE A 55 -11.66 3.04 11.72
N ARG A 56 -10.77 4.03 11.89
CA ARG A 56 -10.33 4.51 13.21
C ARG A 56 -11.47 5.04 14.07
N LEU A 57 -12.45 5.68 13.45
CA LEU A 57 -13.66 6.18 14.11
C LEU A 57 -14.70 5.08 14.35
N GLY A 58 -14.53 3.88 13.81
CA GLY A 58 -15.49 2.78 13.92
C GLY A 58 -16.82 3.03 13.20
N ILE A 59 -16.83 3.89 12.18
CA ILE A 59 -18.05 4.28 11.46
C ILE A 59 -18.35 3.24 10.37
N LYS A 60 -19.28 2.32 10.66
CA LYS A 60 -19.72 1.30 9.71
C LYS A 60 -20.42 1.93 8.50
N GLN A 61 -20.11 1.38 7.34
CA GLN A 61 -20.70 1.79 6.08
C GLN A 61 -21.95 0.97 5.73
N PRO A 62 -22.90 1.52 4.96
CA PRO A 62 -24.03 0.75 4.46
C PRO A 62 -23.59 -0.49 3.69
N ARG A 63 -24.37 -1.57 3.78
CA ARG A 63 -24.14 -2.76 2.96
C ARG A 63 -24.35 -2.41 1.49
N SER A 64 -23.34 -2.62 0.68
CA SER A 64 -23.39 -2.41 -0.78
C SER A 64 -22.33 -3.26 -1.47
N ASN A 65 -22.37 -3.34 -2.79
CA ASN A 65 -21.36 -4.02 -3.60
C ASN A 65 -20.05 -3.24 -3.73
N LYS A 66 -19.92 -2.05 -3.13
CA LYS A 66 -18.71 -1.24 -3.21
C LYS A 66 -17.61 -1.85 -2.35
N THR A 67 -16.51 -2.22 -2.96
CA THR A 67 -15.32 -2.78 -2.27
C THR A 67 -14.79 -1.86 -1.18
N LEU A 68 -14.84 -0.53 -1.38
CA LEU A 68 -14.45 0.45 -0.38
C LEU A 68 -15.26 0.29 0.93
N TYR A 69 -16.57 0.05 0.84
CA TYR A 69 -17.42 -0.14 2.02
C TYR A 69 -17.21 -1.50 2.66
N ALA A 70 -16.99 -2.55 1.85
CA ALA A 70 -16.64 -3.88 2.33
C ALA A 70 -15.31 -3.84 3.10
N TYR A 71 -14.27 -3.21 2.53
CA TYR A 71 -12.97 -3.00 3.16
C TYR A 71 -13.09 -2.33 4.54
N VAL A 72 -13.80 -1.20 4.61
CA VAL A 72 -14.00 -0.47 5.87
C VAL A 72 -14.73 -1.32 6.91
N ASN A 73 -15.83 -1.99 6.51
CA ASN A 73 -16.63 -2.80 7.42
C ASN A 73 -15.87 -4.03 7.93
N ASP A 74 -15.10 -4.68 7.06
CA ASP A 74 -14.27 -5.84 7.42
C ASP A 74 -13.14 -5.43 8.35
N ALA A 75 -12.44 -4.33 8.06
CA ALA A 75 -11.39 -3.81 8.93
C ALA A 75 -11.92 -3.46 10.33
N ILE A 76 -13.10 -2.82 10.43
CA ILE A 76 -13.77 -2.58 11.71
C ILE A 76 -14.16 -3.91 12.38
N GLY A 77 -14.73 -4.85 11.63
CA GLY A 77 -15.19 -6.14 12.15
C GLY A 77 -14.05 -6.99 12.71
N PHE A 78 -12.91 -7.01 12.04
CA PHE A 78 -11.70 -7.71 12.48
C PHE A 78 -10.85 -6.88 13.44
N ARG A 79 -11.27 -5.67 13.81
CA ARG A 79 -10.56 -4.74 14.73
C ARG A 79 -9.12 -4.51 14.26
N MET A 80 -8.97 -4.14 12.99
CA MET A 80 -7.67 -3.92 12.37
C MET A 80 -7.15 -2.51 12.68
N ASP A 81 -5.83 -2.42 12.81
CA ASP A 81 -5.11 -1.15 12.82
C ASP A 81 -4.81 -0.73 11.38
N THR A 82 -4.80 0.58 11.09
CA THR A 82 -4.61 1.13 9.75
C THR A 82 -3.29 1.85 9.61
N GLU A 83 -2.72 1.83 8.39
CA GLU A 83 -1.46 2.51 8.06
C GLU A 83 -0.32 2.08 8.99
N VAL A 84 -0.19 0.77 9.19
CA VAL A 84 0.83 0.21 10.08
C VAL A 84 2.11 -0.02 9.30
N VAL A 85 3.19 0.61 9.75
CA VAL A 85 4.53 0.36 9.21
C VAL A 85 5.05 -0.96 9.77
N LEU A 86 5.40 -1.88 8.88
CA LEU A 86 6.10 -3.12 9.20
C LEU A 86 7.56 -2.93 8.81
N PHE A 87 8.47 -3.21 9.73
CA PHE A 87 9.87 -2.82 9.61
C PHE A 87 10.81 -4.01 9.88
N TYR A 88 11.75 -4.21 8.98
CA TYR A 88 12.87 -5.10 9.20
C TYR A 88 14.20 -4.32 9.27
N SER A 89 14.42 -3.42 8.32
CA SER A 89 15.56 -2.50 8.28
C SER A 89 15.18 -1.24 7.51
N GLU A 90 16.06 -0.22 7.49
CA GLU A 90 15.85 0.99 6.69
C GLU A 90 15.69 0.74 5.19
N ARG A 91 16.12 -0.43 4.71
CA ARG A 91 16.00 -0.87 3.32
C ARG A 91 14.79 -1.76 3.07
N PHE A 92 14.23 -2.36 4.12
CA PHE A 92 13.11 -3.30 4.04
C PHE A 92 12.02 -2.94 5.06
N PHE A 93 11.08 -2.13 4.64
CA PHE A 93 9.87 -1.77 5.38
C PHE A 93 8.73 -1.47 4.41
N GLY A 94 7.53 -1.40 4.92
CA GLY A 94 6.36 -0.98 4.14
C GLY A 94 5.17 -0.71 5.04
N THR A 95 4.17 0.00 4.52
CA THR A 95 2.96 0.36 5.26
C THR A 95 1.81 -0.50 4.78
N ALA A 96 1.23 -1.30 5.68
CA ALA A 96 0.02 -2.07 5.41
C ALA A 96 -1.21 -1.20 5.62
N ASP A 97 -2.14 -1.19 4.65
CA ASP A 97 -3.37 -0.38 4.70
C ASP A 97 -4.22 -0.73 5.93
N ALA A 98 -4.43 -2.02 6.19
CA ALA A 98 -5.02 -2.51 7.43
C ALA A 98 -4.45 -3.87 7.82
N ILE A 99 -4.17 -4.05 9.12
CA ILE A 99 -3.58 -5.26 9.67
C ILE A 99 -4.15 -5.58 11.04
N SER A 100 -4.27 -6.86 11.37
CA SER A 100 -4.52 -7.33 12.72
C SER A 100 -3.85 -8.67 12.98
N PHE A 101 -3.39 -8.88 14.22
CA PHE A 101 -2.90 -10.17 14.68
C PHE A 101 -3.64 -10.55 15.97
N ARG A 102 -4.49 -11.56 15.90
CA ARG A 102 -5.31 -12.01 17.04
C ARG A 102 -5.53 -13.52 16.98
N ASN A 103 -5.41 -14.19 18.11
CA ASN A 103 -5.64 -15.65 18.21
C ASN A 103 -4.84 -16.45 17.19
N ASN A 104 -3.57 -16.11 17.02
CA ASN A 104 -2.65 -16.70 16.03
C ASN A 104 -3.10 -16.55 14.56
N MET A 105 -3.99 -15.61 14.28
CA MET A 105 -4.43 -15.26 12.93
C MET A 105 -3.92 -13.88 12.56
N LEU A 106 -3.06 -13.80 11.56
CA LEU A 106 -2.63 -12.58 10.91
C LEU A 106 -3.57 -12.26 9.75
N ARG A 107 -4.16 -11.06 9.76
CA ARG A 107 -4.93 -10.54 8.63
C ARG A 107 -4.28 -9.29 8.09
N ILE A 108 -4.11 -9.24 6.78
CA ILE A 108 -3.60 -8.07 6.06
C ILE A 108 -4.57 -7.77 4.93
N HIS A 109 -5.14 -6.57 4.95
CA HIS A 109 -6.08 -6.10 3.92
C HIS A 109 -5.49 -4.93 3.17
N ASP A 110 -5.68 -4.91 1.87
CA ASP A 110 -5.17 -3.90 0.95
C ASP A 110 -6.32 -3.39 0.07
N LEU A 111 -6.50 -2.07 0.04
CA LEU A 111 -7.51 -1.40 -0.76
C LEU A 111 -6.90 -0.88 -2.05
N LYS A 112 -7.42 -1.29 -3.19
CA LYS A 112 -6.98 -0.82 -4.50
C LYS A 112 -8.07 -0.03 -5.19
N THR A 113 -7.78 1.23 -5.48
CA THR A 113 -8.69 2.17 -6.13
C THR A 113 -8.46 2.28 -7.64
N GLY A 114 -7.37 1.69 -8.14
CA GLY A 114 -7.03 1.61 -9.56
C GLY A 114 -7.57 0.36 -10.23
N SER A 115 -7.63 0.37 -11.58
CA SER A 115 -8.10 -0.76 -12.40
C SER A 115 -7.01 -1.79 -12.73
N THR A 116 -5.74 -1.48 -12.49
CA THR A 116 -4.65 -2.40 -12.78
C THR A 116 -4.71 -3.61 -11.86
N PRO A 117 -4.73 -4.86 -12.39
CA PRO A 117 -4.76 -6.07 -11.57
C PRO A 117 -3.60 -6.08 -10.57
N VAL A 118 -3.91 -6.39 -9.33
CA VAL A 118 -2.94 -6.44 -8.24
C VAL A 118 -2.48 -7.87 -8.03
N LYS A 119 -1.23 -7.99 -7.63
CA LYS A 119 -0.61 -9.25 -7.28
C LYS A 119 -0.59 -9.42 -5.77
N ILE A 120 -0.78 -10.64 -5.32
CA ILE A 120 -0.78 -10.99 -3.89
C ILE A 120 0.60 -10.83 -3.24
N GLU A 121 1.65 -10.78 -4.04
CA GLU A 121 3.04 -10.73 -3.59
C GLU A 121 3.31 -9.54 -2.64
N GLN A 122 2.64 -8.40 -2.84
CA GLN A 122 2.76 -7.26 -1.92
C GLN A 122 2.33 -7.65 -0.50
N LEU A 123 1.23 -8.37 -0.35
CA LEU A 123 0.70 -8.78 0.95
C LEU A 123 1.54 -9.90 1.56
N LEU A 124 2.08 -10.80 0.73
CA LEU A 124 3.05 -11.82 1.18
C LEU A 124 4.33 -11.16 1.73
N ILE A 125 4.81 -10.07 1.12
CA ILE A 125 5.95 -9.30 1.64
C ILE A 125 5.59 -8.67 2.99
N TYR A 126 4.39 -8.11 3.17
CA TYR A 126 3.96 -7.61 4.47
C TYR A 126 3.87 -8.72 5.52
N ALA A 127 3.38 -9.91 5.16
CA ALA A 127 3.35 -11.05 6.06
C ALA A 127 4.78 -11.49 6.46
N ALA A 128 5.72 -11.49 5.52
CA ALA A 128 7.13 -11.78 5.79
C ALA A 128 7.77 -10.73 6.70
N LEU A 129 7.53 -9.43 6.47
CA LEU A 129 8.00 -8.34 7.32
C LEU A 129 7.44 -8.47 8.73
N PHE A 130 6.14 -8.74 8.88
CA PHE A 130 5.51 -9.00 10.17
C PHE A 130 6.21 -10.16 10.90
N CYS A 131 6.40 -11.30 10.23
CA CYS A 131 7.05 -12.46 10.82
C CYS A 131 8.49 -12.17 11.27
N LEU A 132 9.25 -11.39 10.49
CA LEU A 132 10.62 -10.99 10.84
C LEU A 132 10.66 -10.03 12.02
N GLU A 133 9.83 -8.96 12.00
CA GLU A 133 9.79 -7.92 13.03
C GLU A 133 9.37 -8.48 14.39
N TYR A 134 8.28 -9.25 14.41
CA TYR A 134 7.70 -9.80 15.66
C TYR A 134 8.23 -11.18 16.03
N ARG A 135 9.17 -11.73 15.25
CA ARG A 135 9.79 -13.06 15.46
C ARG A 135 8.75 -14.19 15.54
N VAL A 136 7.74 -14.09 14.70
CA VAL A 136 6.68 -15.10 14.57
C VAL A 136 7.03 -16.04 13.43
N LYS A 137 6.86 -17.36 13.62
CA LYS A 137 7.09 -18.32 12.55
C LYS A 137 5.80 -18.46 11.71
N PRO A 138 5.87 -18.33 10.37
CA PRO A 138 4.67 -18.40 9.52
C PRO A 138 3.95 -19.76 9.59
N GLY A 139 4.64 -20.84 9.94
CA GLY A 139 4.03 -22.16 10.14
C GLY A 139 3.31 -22.36 11.49
N GLU A 140 3.40 -21.40 12.41
CA GLU A 140 2.75 -21.45 13.72
C GLU A 140 1.50 -20.55 13.80
N ILE A 141 1.17 -19.86 12.70
CA ILE A 141 0.03 -18.93 12.61
C ILE A 141 -0.78 -19.18 11.35
N GLU A 142 -2.01 -18.73 11.34
CA GLU A 142 -2.83 -18.60 10.14
C GLU A 142 -2.62 -17.21 9.52
N ILE A 143 -2.56 -17.14 8.18
CA ILE A 143 -2.32 -15.88 7.46
C ILE A 143 -3.40 -15.71 6.40
N GLU A 144 -4.26 -14.70 6.58
CA GLU A 144 -5.31 -14.33 5.63
C GLU A 144 -4.99 -12.97 5.00
N LEU A 145 -4.88 -12.95 3.70
CA LEU A 145 -4.57 -11.77 2.89
C LEU A 145 -5.78 -11.42 2.05
N ARG A 146 -6.19 -10.14 2.03
CA ARG A 146 -7.33 -9.70 1.22
C ARG A 146 -6.98 -8.48 0.38
N ILE A 147 -7.37 -8.53 -0.90
CA ILE A 147 -7.31 -7.39 -1.82
C ILE A 147 -8.73 -6.99 -2.17
N TYR A 148 -9.05 -5.72 -1.95
CA TYR A 148 -10.35 -5.12 -2.27
C TYR A 148 -10.20 -4.26 -3.52
N GLN A 149 -10.72 -4.72 -4.66
CA GLN A 149 -10.57 -4.03 -5.94
C GLN A 149 -11.76 -4.32 -6.87
N ASN A 150 -12.21 -3.33 -7.65
CA ASN A 150 -13.18 -3.50 -8.74
C ASN A 150 -14.46 -4.24 -8.33
N ASP A 151 -15.04 -3.89 -7.19
CA ASP A 151 -16.23 -4.53 -6.60
C ASP A 151 -16.07 -6.04 -6.31
N ASP A 152 -14.83 -6.49 -6.19
CA ASP A 152 -14.47 -7.87 -5.82
C ASP A 152 -13.49 -7.90 -4.65
N VAL A 153 -13.47 -9.02 -3.91
CA VAL A 153 -12.58 -9.26 -2.79
C VAL A 153 -11.83 -10.57 -3.02
N ILE A 154 -10.55 -10.45 -3.31
CA ILE A 154 -9.67 -11.61 -3.44
C ILE A 154 -9.18 -11.99 -2.05
N ILE A 155 -9.45 -13.22 -1.63
CA ILE A 155 -9.00 -13.79 -0.36
C ILE A 155 -7.97 -14.87 -0.63
N HIS A 156 -6.82 -14.77 0.02
CA HIS A 156 -5.73 -15.73 -0.06
C HIS A 156 -5.29 -16.15 1.34
N ASN A 157 -5.31 -17.44 1.62
CA ASN A 157 -4.76 -18.01 2.85
C ASN A 157 -3.33 -18.43 2.56
N ALA A 158 -2.39 -17.60 2.99
CA ALA A 158 -0.98 -17.82 2.69
C ALA A 158 -0.39 -18.94 3.56
N THR A 159 0.49 -19.72 2.95
CA THR A 159 1.19 -20.83 3.61
C THR A 159 2.60 -20.42 4.04
N ALA A 160 3.19 -21.21 4.92
CA ALA A 160 4.58 -21.01 5.33
C ALA A 160 5.55 -21.12 4.14
N GLU A 161 5.26 -22.01 3.18
CA GLU A 161 6.06 -22.22 1.96
C GLU A 161 6.06 -20.99 1.04
N GLU A 162 5.03 -20.14 1.10
CA GLU A 162 4.98 -18.88 0.35
C GLU A 162 5.73 -17.76 1.07
N VAL A 163 5.69 -17.71 2.40
CA VAL A 163 6.23 -16.61 3.20
C VAL A 163 7.72 -16.81 3.51
N LEU A 164 8.15 -18.03 3.84
CA LEU A 164 9.54 -18.32 4.23
C LEU A 164 10.59 -17.90 3.17
N PRO A 165 10.41 -18.19 1.87
CA PRO A 165 11.36 -17.76 0.84
C PRO A 165 11.50 -16.24 0.74
N ILE A 166 10.42 -15.50 1.03
CA ILE A 166 10.42 -14.03 1.04
C ILE A 166 11.22 -13.53 2.24
N MET A 167 11.02 -14.11 3.43
CA MET A 167 11.80 -13.79 4.64
C MET A 167 13.28 -14.03 4.40
N ASP A 168 13.66 -15.20 3.86
CA ASP A 168 15.03 -15.54 3.55
C ASP A 168 15.65 -14.54 2.55
N LYS A 169 14.88 -14.15 1.54
CA LYS A 169 15.32 -13.18 0.54
C LYS A 169 15.55 -11.80 1.14
N ILE A 170 14.68 -11.32 2.02
CA ILE A 170 14.83 -10.05 2.73
C ILE A 170 16.11 -10.07 3.57
N VAL A 171 16.27 -11.09 4.40
CA VAL A 171 17.46 -11.23 5.28
C VAL A 171 18.75 -11.32 4.47
N HIS A 172 18.76 -12.11 3.38
CA HIS A 172 19.92 -12.27 2.51
C HIS A 172 20.32 -10.95 1.84
N LEU A 173 19.37 -10.27 1.21
CA LEU A 173 19.63 -9.01 0.53
C LEU A 173 20.06 -7.91 1.48
N ASP A 174 19.45 -7.81 2.66
CA ASP A 174 19.83 -6.81 3.66
C ASP A 174 21.29 -6.96 4.08
N LYS A 175 21.75 -8.18 4.35
CA LYS A 175 23.16 -8.47 4.67
C LYS A 175 24.12 -8.07 3.55
N ILE A 176 23.75 -8.32 2.28
CA ILE A 176 24.58 -7.92 1.14
C ILE A 176 24.70 -6.39 1.07
N LEU A 177 23.57 -5.68 1.19
CA LEU A 177 23.53 -4.23 1.09
C LEU A 177 24.26 -3.57 2.27
N GLU A 178 24.10 -4.06 3.49
CA GLU A 178 24.84 -3.61 4.66
C GLU A 178 26.37 -3.73 4.47
N ASN A 179 26.83 -4.86 3.93
CA ASN A 179 28.26 -5.08 3.63
C ASN A 179 28.79 -4.15 2.52
N MET A 180 27.95 -3.70 1.61
CA MET A 180 28.32 -2.73 0.58
C MET A 180 28.47 -1.32 1.16
N GLU A 181 27.55 -0.88 2.01
CA GLU A 181 27.57 0.44 2.66
C GLU A 181 28.73 0.57 3.67
N GLY A 182 29.07 -0.49 4.39
CA GLY A 182 30.21 -0.50 5.32
C GLY A 182 31.60 -0.49 4.65
N ARG A 183 31.67 -0.48 3.30
CA ARG A 183 32.91 -0.39 2.51
C ARG A 183 33.13 0.98 1.85
N ILE A 184 32.22 1.93 2.05
CA ILE A 184 32.31 3.31 1.59
C ILE A 184 32.79 4.18 2.77
#